data_4d1fb80d8f44828450c6bfe0641cbc31
#
_entry.id   4d1fb80d8f44828450c6bfe0641cbc31
#
_cell.length_a   1.000
_cell.length_b   1.000
_cell.length_c   1.000
_cell.angle_alpha   90.00
_cell.angle_beta   90.00
_cell.angle_gamma   90.00
#
_symmetry.space_group_name_H-M   'P 1'
#
loop_
_entity.id
_entity.type
_entity.pdbx_description
1 polymer ?
#
loop_
_entity_poly.entity_id
_entity_poly.type
_entity_poly.pdbx_seq_one_letter_code
_entity_poly.pdbx_strand_id
1 'polypeptide(L)'
;IEKSIEYNTMVNNGTNHPLAFISILWNDTRINASLENIMKRLKVPFMDKIFEKNSDAIRDENGETTWQAQQDIVGVRTGIQLTPRDDNNQYTKFSGVTSAFANFPLAIFKLSERYFLQAEAALRWNIGGSVNTNYLRGVAAMFDDYDIAQTEPDFQTYWNQESADTSIDYVDPHNSRNNTKGLVTVGVKINNSDDNKVKLEKIITQKWLAQFPMGLEAWND
;
A
#
# COMPACT_ATOMS: atom_id res chain seq x y z
N ILE A 1 3.83 -16.69 -17.67
CA ILE A 1 3.41 -16.81 -16.26
C ILE A 1 1.95 -16.40 -16.22
N GLU A 2 1.08 -17.29 -15.74
CA GLU A 2 -0.38 -17.07 -15.64
C GLU A 2 -0.82 -16.81 -14.18
N LYS A 3 0.10 -16.96 -13.22
CA LYS A 3 -0.12 -16.73 -11.79
C LYS A 3 1.13 -16.10 -11.18
N SER A 4 0.97 -15.43 -10.05
CA SER A 4 2.08 -15.01 -9.20
C SER A 4 2.92 -16.22 -8.77
N ILE A 5 4.22 -16.02 -8.58
CA ILE A 5 5.11 -17.02 -8.00
C ILE A 5 5.21 -16.72 -6.52
N GLU A 6 4.72 -17.64 -5.70
CA GLU A 6 4.56 -17.45 -4.27
C GLU A 6 5.06 -18.66 -3.49
N TYR A 7 5.53 -18.39 -2.30
CA TYR A 7 5.80 -19.41 -1.29
C TYR A 7 4.68 -19.38 -0.24
N ASN A 8 3.98 -20.48 -0.10
CA ASN A 8 2.93 -20.61 0.91
C ASN A 8 3.55 -20.67 2.29
N THR A 9 3.30 -19.67 3.10
CA THR A 9 3.69 -19.65 4.50
C THR A 9 2.76 -20.53 5.32
N MET A 10 3.31 -21.34 6.22
CA MET A 10 2.54 -22.22 7.09
C MET A 10 2.74 -21.80 8.54
N VAL A 11 1.74 -21.18 9.12
CA VAL A 11 1.78 -20.69 10.51
C VAL A 11 2.15 -21.80 11.51
N ASN A 12 1.69 -23.02 11.27
CA ASN A 12 1.91 -24.15 12.20
C ASN A 12 3.27 -24.86 12.03
N ASN A 13 4.05 -24.52 11.00
CA ASN A 13 5.33 -25.19 10.72
C ASN A 13 6.55 -24.27 10.88
N GLY A 14 6.39 -23.12 11.54
CA GLY A 14 7.48 -22.16 11.77
C GLY A 14 7.94 -21.39 10.53
N THR A 15 7.19 -21.48 9.42
CA THR A 15 7.47 -20.77 8.16
C THR A 15 6.48 -19.62 7.97
N ASN A 16 6.35 -18.78 8.98
CA ASN A 16 5.49 -17.59 8.91
C ASN A 16 6.01 -16.59 7.87
N HIS A 17 5.10 -15.80 7.34
CA HIS A 17 5.50 -14.65 6.53
C HIS A 17 6.50 -13.79 7.32
N PRO A 18 7.66 -13.38 6.74
CA PRO A 18 8.69 -12.63 7.49
C PRO A 18 8.16 -11.38 8.18
N LEU A 19 7.24 -10.65 7.53
CA LEU A 19 6.58 -9.48 8.13
C LEU A 19 5.71 -9.83 9.34
N ALA A 20 5.15 -11.04 9.42
CA ALA A 20 4.36 -11.44 10.57
C ALA A 20 5.21 -11.47 11.84
N PHE A 21 6.44 -11.92 11.77
CA PHE A 21 7.35 -11.92 12.91
C PHE A 21 7.66 -10.51 13.39
N ILE A 22 8.10 -9.65 12.47
CA ILE A 22 8.59 -8.31 12.80
C ILE A 22 7.42 -7.38 13.13
N SER A 23 6.31 -7.49 12.39
CA SER A 23 5.22 -6.52 12.47
C SER A 23 4.14 -6.91 13.47
N ILE A 24 3.83 -8.20 13.59
CA ILE A 24 2.74 -8.67 14.46
C ILE A 24 3.29 -9.10 15.82
N LEU A 25 4.28 -9.99 15.84
CA LEU A 25 4.80 -10.53 17.10
C LEU A 25 5.66 -9.50 17.85
N TRP A 26 6.56 -8.80 17.15
CA TRP A 26 7.44 -7.79 17.76
C TRP A 26 6.86 -6.39 17.74
N ASN A 27 5.84 -6.15 16.93
CA ASN A 27 5.19 -4.85 16.74
C ASN A 27 6.17 -3.70 16.38
N ASP A 28 7.25 -4.02 15.64
CA ASP A 28 8.37 -3.12 15.38
C ASP A 28 8.25 -2.35 14.06
N THR A 29 7.33 -2.72 13.18
CA THR A 29 7.18 -2.05 11.88
C THR A 29 5.93 -1.18 11.81
N ARG A 30 6.02 -0.11 11.02
CA ARG A 30 4.91 0.77 10.68
C ARG A 30 4.90 1.02 9.19
N ILE A 31 3.73 1.27 8.64
CA ILE A 31 3.61 1.61 7.23
C ILE A 31 4.27 2.96 6.95
N ASN A 32 4.72 3.13 5.70
CA ASN A 32 5.31 4.39 5.25
C ASN A 32 4.21 5.40 4.92
N ALA A 33 4.42 6.67 5.29
CA ALA A 33 3.47 7.75 5.03
C ALA A 33 3.19 7.99 3.54
N SER A 34 4.19 7.76 2.66
CA SER A 34 3.98 7.87 1.22
C SER A 34 3.02 6.81 0.71
N LEU A 35 3.16 5.57 1.19
CA LEU A 35 2.24 4.48 0.84
C LEU A 35 0.82 4.78 1.31
N GLU A 36 0.66 5.14 2.57
CA GLU A 36 -0.63 5.51 3.16
C GLU A 36 -1.29 6.63 2.36
N ASN A 37 -0.56 7.73 2.09
CA ASN A 37 -1.12 8.89 1.41
C ASN A 37 -1.53 8.59 -0.03
N ILE A 38 -0.70 7.84 -0.78
CA ILE A 38 -1.03 7.42 -2.15
C ILE A 38 -2.28 6.54 -2.15
N MET A 39 -2.36 5.56 -1.25
CA MET A 39 -3.51 4.66 -1.15
C MET A 39 -4.80 5.41 -0.78
N LYS A 40 -4.74 6.37 0.15
CA LYS A 40 -5.89 7.21 0.51
C LYS A 40 -6.33 8.09 -0.65
N ARG A 41 -5.42 8.78 -1.32
CA ARG A 41 -5.71 9.63 -2.47
C ARG A 41 -6.36 8.87 -3.62
N LEU A 42 -5.95 7.64 -3.81
CA LEU A 42 -6.51 6.73 -4.82
C LEU A 42 -7.68 5.89 -4.28
N LYS A 43 -8.09 6.09 -3.02
CA LYS A 43 -9.21 5.37 -2.39
C LYS A 43 -9.10 3.85 -2.55
N VAL A 44 -7.92 3.31 -2.27
CA VAL A 44 -7.64 1.88 -2.39
C VAL A 44 -8.53 1.09 -1.42
N PRO A 45 -9.43 0.21 -1.90
CA PRO A 45 -10.47 -0.37 -1.04
C PRO A 45 -9.97 -1.48 -0.11
N PHE A 46 -8.78 -2.02 -0.34
CA PHE A 46 -8.22 -3.10 0.46
C PHE A 46 -7.25 -2.63 1.56
N MET A 47 -7.17 -1.34 1.85
CA MET A 47 -6.29 -0.82 2.91
C MET A 47 -6.58 -1.47 4.26
N ASP A 48 -7.85 -1.59 4.66
CA ASP A 48 -8.26 -2.18 5.93
C ASP A 48 -8.00 -3.70 6.02
N LYS A 49 -7.79 -4.38 4.88
CA LYS A 49 -7.36 -5.79 4.85
C LYS A 49 -5.88 -5.95 5.21
N ILE A 50 -5.07 -4.92 4.92
CA ILE A 50 -3.61 -4.98 5.05
C ILE A 50 -3.14 -4.29 6.32
N PHE A 51 -3.71 -3.12 6.66
CA PHE A 51 -3.23 -2.24 7.72
C PHE A 51 -4.23 -2.12 8.86
N GLU A 52 -3.69 -2.13 10.07
CA GLU A 52 -4.46 -1.83 11.28
C GLU A 52 -4.67 -0.33 11.42
N LYS A 53 -5.81 0.05 11.99
CA LYS A 53 -6.01 1.43 12.43
C LYS A 53 -5.07 1.72 13.59
N ASN A 54 -4.61 2.97 13.64
CA ASN A 54 -3.73 3.42 14.70
C ASN A 54 -4.44 3.44 16.06
N SER A 55 -3.67 3.51 17.13
CA SER A 55 -4.18 3.63 18.49
C SER A 55 -3.43 4.71 19.27
N ASP A 56 -4.04 5.25 20.30
CA ASP A 56 -3.40 6.18 21.21
C ASP A 56 -3.36 5.59 22.62
N ALA A 57 -2.22 5.75 23.29
CA ALA A 57 -2.08 5.37 24.67
C ALA A 57 -2.52 6.54 25.55
N ILE A 58 -3.55 6.31 26.36
CA ILE A 58 -4.00 7.27 27.37
C ILE A 58 -3.52 6.77 28.72
N ARG A 59 -2.72 7.56 29.43
CA ARG A 59 -2.35 7.29 30.81
C ARG A 59 -3.36 7.94 31.73
N ASP A 60 -3.90 7.16 32.64
CA ASP A 60 -4.75 7.66 33.71
C ASP A 60 -3.93 8.34 34.83
N GLU A 61 -4.61 8.88 35.84
CA GLU A 61 -4.01 9.53 37.00
C GLU A 61 -3.15 8.60 37.87
N ASN A 62 -3.31 7.27 37.70
CA ASN A 62 -2.53 6.24 38.41
C ASN A 62 -1.32 5.79 37.59
N GLY A 63 -1.17 6.30 36.37
CA GLY A 63 -0.12 5.91 35.44
C GLY A 63 -0.40 4.61 34.68
N GLU A 64 -1.61 4.04 34.80
CA GLU A 64 -2.03 2.89 34.01
C GLU A 64 -2.32 3.33 32.56
N THR A 65 -1.86 2.52 31.61
CA THR A 65 -2.04 2.79 30.18
C THR A 65 -3.29 2.10 29.68
N THR A 66 -4.23 2.89 29.18
CA THR A 66 -5.37 2.41 28.39
C THR A 66 -5.15 2.75 26.93
N TRP A 67 -5.61 1.87 26.03
CA TRP A 67 -5.48 2.06 24.60
C TRP A 67 -6.80 2.52 23.99
N GLN A 68 -6.79 3.70 23.39
CA GLN A 68 -7.93 4.18 22.62
C GLN A 68 -7.63 4.04 21.13
N ALA A 69 -8.46 3.28 20.41
CA ALA A 69 -8.34 3.17 18.98
C ALA A 69 -8.58 4.52 18.32
N GLN A 70 -7.60 5.00 17.59
CA GLN A 70 -7.80 6.05 16.59
C GLN A 70 -8.46 5.39 15.37
N GLN A 71 -9.29 6.07 14.66
CA GLN A 71 -10.10 5.45 13.61
C GLN A 71 -9.48 5.58 12.21
N ASP A 72 -8.15 5.68 12.12
CA ASP A 72 -7.46 5.93 10.86
C ASP A 72 -6.23 5.04 10.64
N ILE A 73 -5.85 4.89 9.37
CA ILE A 73 -4.59 4.27 8.96
C ILE A 73 -3.61 5.40 8.71
N VAL A 74 -2.52 5.44 9.48
CA VAL A 74 -1.53 6.52 9.42
C VAL A 74 -0.12 5.95 9.32
N GLY A 75 0.62 6.39 8.30
CA GLY A 75 2.01 5.98 8.06
C GLY A 75 3.04 6.88 8.74
N VAL A 76 4.24 6.34 8.93
CA VAL A 76 5.40 7.09 9.43
C VAL A 76 6.09 7.79 8.27
N ARG A 77 6.32 9.09 8.37
CA ARG A 77 7.10 9.82 7.37
C ARG A 77 8.58 9.45 7.44
N THR A 78 9.19 9.15 6.31
CA THR A 78 10.62 8.88 6.22
C THR A 78 11.44 10.10 6.65
N GLY A 79 12.49 9.84 7.44
CA GLY A 79 13.44 10.88 7.87
C GLY A 79 13.00 11.68 9.11
N ILE A 80 11.86 11.37 9.72
CA ILE A 80 11.51 11.97 11.01
C ILE A 80 12.30 11.30 12.14
N GLN A 81 12.60 12.07 13.17
CA GLN A 81 13.15 11.53 14.40
C GLN A 81 12.00 11.11 15.31
N LEU A 82 11.89 9.81 15.54
CA LEU A 82 11.03 9.26 16.59
C LEU A 82 11.80 9.27 17.92
N THR A 83 11.07 9.39 19.04
CA THR A 83 11.66 9.24 20.35
C THR A 83 12.14 7.80 20.56
N PRO A 84 13.06 7.56 21.51
CA PRO A 84 13.54 6.22 21.83
C PRO A 84 12.41 5.21 22.09
N ARG A 85 12.69 3.94 21.84
CA ARG A 85 11.75 2.81 21.95
C ARG A 85 11.00 2.74 23.29
N ASP A 86 11.60 3.28 24.36
CA ASP A 86 11.01 3.31 25.70
C ASP A 86 9.79 4.24 25.79
N ASP A 87 9.59 5.11 24.80
CA ASP A 87 8.38 5.91 24.63
C ASP A 87 7.43 5.26 23.60
N ASN A 88 6.94 4.06 23.94
CA ASN A 88 6.04 3.26 23.10
C ASN A 88 4.79 4.02 22.63
N ASN A 89 4.44 5.11 23.27
CA ASN A 89 3.26 5.90 22.96
C ASN A 89 3.29 6.54 21.57
N GLN A 90 4.48 6.71 20.96
CA GLN A 90 4.59 7.30 19.63
C GLN A 90 4.33 6.28 18.51
N TYR A 91 4.79 5.05 18.68
CA TYR A 91 4.65 4.03 17.65
C TYR A 91 3.19 3.63 17.40
N THR A 92 2.37 3.60 18.44
CA THR A 92 0.96 3.22 18.33
C THR A 92 0.09 4.25 17.63
N LYS A 93 0.56 5.49 17.52
CA LYS A 93 -0.08 6.53 16.70
C LYS A 93 0.05 6.27 15.20
N PHE A 94 0.92 5.35 14.82
CA PHE A 94 1.14 4.93 13.44
C PHE A 94 0.67 3.48 13.25
N SER A 95 0.18 3.19 12.07
CA SER A 95 -0.43 1.91 11.73
C SER A 95 0.61 0.83 11.40
N GLY A 96 0.37 -0.37 11.90
CA GLY A 96 1.04 -1.60 11.51
C GLY A 96 0.26 -2.37 10.45
N VAL A 97 0.70 -3.60 10.15
CA VAL A 97 -0.05 -4.54 9.32
C VAL A 97 -1.03 -5.34 10.18
N THR A 98 -2.15 -5.76 9.57
CA THR A 98 -3.13 -6.61 10.25
C THR A 98 -2.58 -8.01 10.55
N SER A 99 -3.15 -8.69 11.54
CA SER A 99 -2.81 -10.08 11.85
C SER A 99 -3.10 -11.04 10.68
N ALA A 100 -4.01 -10.70 9.79
CA ALA A 100 -4.30 -11.46 8.57
C ALA A 100 -3.06 -11.63 7.68
N PHE A 101 -2.09 -10.70 7.79
CA PHE A 101 -0.85 -10.74 7.01
C PHE A 101 0.01 -11.99 7.31
N ALA A 102 -0.17 -12.61 8.48
CA ALA A 102 0.52 -13.87 8.81
C ALA A 102 0.17 -15.02 7.85
N ASN A 103 -1.01 -14.97 7.25
CA ASN A 103 -1.53 -15.99 6.35
C ASN A 103 -1.32 -15.66 4.86
N PHE A 104 -0.78 -14.48 4.55
CA PHE A 104 -0.50 -14.13 3.16
C PHE A 104 0.68 -14.94 2.64
N PRO A 105 0.63 -15.39 1.38
CA PRO A 105 1.77 -16.03 0.75
C PRO A 105 2.92 -15.03 0.61
N LEU A 106 4.16 -15.52 0.71
CA LEU A 106 5.33 -14.72 0.38
C LEU A 106 5.46 -14.64 -1.13
N ALA A 107 5.16 -13.49 -1.71
CA ALA A 107 5.35 -13.27 -3.14
C ALA A 107 6.83 -13.25 -3.49
N ILE A 108 7.22 -14.02 -4.51
CA ILE A 108 8.56 -13.99 -5.14
C ILE A 108 8.50 -13.14 -6.40
N PHE A 109 7.41 -13.26 -7.16
CA PHE A 109 7.13 -12.48 -8.35
C PHE A 109 5.61 -12.32 -8.52
N LYS A 110 5.15 -11.09 -8.62
CA LYS A 110 3.73 -10.81 -8.76
C LYS A 110 3.28 -10.79 -10.21
N LEU A 111 2.11 -11.37 -10.47
CA LEU A 111 1.50 -11.34 -11.81
C LEU A 111 1.19 -9.91 -12.27
N SER A 112 0.80 -9.05 -11.33
CA SER A 112 0.57 -7.62 -11.58
C SER A 112 1.80 -6.92 -12.15
N GLU A 113 2.99 -7.19 -11.59
CA GLU A 113 4.27 -6.64 -12.07
C GLU A 113 4.51 -6.98 -13.54
N ARG A 114 4.33 -8.25 -13.93
CA ARG A 114 4.46 -8.67 -15.32
C ARG A 114 3.60 -7.79 -16.25
N TYR A 115 2.35 -7.58 -15.89
CA TYR A 115 1.44 -6.82 -16.75
C TYR A 115 1.78 -5.33 -16.78
N PHE A 116 2.24 -4.74 -15.66
CA PHE A 116 2.71 -3.36 -15.67
C PHE A 116 3.98 -3.18 -16.50
N LEU A 117 4.93 -4.12 -16.43
CA LEU A 117 6.11 -4.12 -17.31
C LEU A 117 5.72 -4.23 -18.80
N GLN A 118 4.72 -5.05 -19.13
CA GLN A 118 4.19 -5.13 -20.49
C GLN A 118 3.49 -3.82 -20.91
N ALA A 119 2.75 -3.18 -20.01
CA ALA A 119 2.13 -1.88 -20.30
C ALA A 119 3.18 -0.79 -20.56
N GLU A 120 4.24 -0.75 -19.75
CA GLU A 120 5.35 0.16 -19.94
C GLU A 120 6.11 -0.10 -21.25
N ALA A 121 6.40 -1.37 -21.56
CA ALA A 121 7.06 -1.76 -22.81
C ALA A 121 6.22 -1.37 -24.04
N ALA A 122 4.90 -1.57 -23.97
CA ALA A 122 3.99 -1.14 -25.02
C ALA A 122 3.98 0.39 -25.18
N LEU A 123 4.04 1.14 -24.08
CA LEU A 123 4.07 2.60 -24.12
C LEU A 123 5.38 3.17 -24.65
N ARG A 124 6.52 2.62 -24.22
CA ARG A 124 7.85 3.15 -24.57
C ARG A 124 8.36 2.67 -25.93
N TRP A 125 8.07 1.42 -26.27
CA TRP A 125 8.71 0.75 -27.41
C TRP A 125 7.72 0.15 -28.41
N ASN A 126 6.42 0.32 -28.16
CA ASN A 126 5.35 -0.25 -29.00
C ASN A 126 5.45 -1.78 -29.16
N ILE A 127 5.87 -2.48 -28.10
CA ILE A 127 5.97 -3.94 -28.04
C ILE A 127 5.12 -4.51 -26.92
N GLY A 128 4.70 -5.76 -27.03
CA GLY A 128 3.97 -6.43 -25.95
C GLY A 128 2.45 -6.17 -25.92
N GLY A 129 1.89 -5.54 -26.96
CA GLY A 129 0.45 -5.36 -27.15
C GLY A 129 -0.09 -3.99 -26.71
N SER A 130 -1.34 -3.95 -26.27
CA SER A 130 -2.01 -2.69 -25.89
C SER A 130 -1.61 -2.23 -24.48
N VAL A 131 -1.24 -0.96 -24.36
CA VAL A 131 -0.98 -0.29 -23.08
C VAL A 131 -2.17 -0.45 -22.13
N ASN A 132 -3.37 -0.08 -22.57
CA ASN A 132 -4.57 -0.08 -21.76
C ASN A 132 -4.96 -1.50 -21.31
N THR A 133 -4.82 -2.49 -22.20
CA THR A 133 -5.15 -3.88 -21.87
C THR A 133 -4.19 -4.45 -20.83
N ASN A 134 -2.88 -4.23 -21.01
CA ASN A 134 -1.89 -4.71 -20.06
C ASN A 134 -2.01 -3.98 -18.71
N TYR A 135 -2.23 -2.69 -18.74
CA TYR A 135 -2.45 -1.89 -17.53
C TYR A 135 -3.67 -2.37 -16.74
N LEU A 136 -4.83 -2.55 -17.39
CA LEU A 136 -6.02 -3.09 -16.73
C LEU A 136 -5.76 -4.47 -16.12
N ARG A 137 -5.06 -5.36 -16.83
CA ARG A 137 -4.68 -6.67 -16.29
C ARG A 137 -3.76 -6.57 -15.08
N GLY A 138 -2.85 -5.57 -15.06
CA GLY A 138 -1.99 -5.30 -13.92
C GLY A 138 -2.78 -4.86 -12.70
N VAL A 139 -3.71 -3.92 -12.85
CA VAL A 139 -4.58 -3.48 -11.76
C VAL A 139 -5.48 -4.61 -11.28
N ALA A 140 -6.04 -5.41 -12.20
CA ALA A 140 -6.87 -6.56 -11.84
C ALA A 140 -6.09 -7.60 -11.03
N ALA A 141 -4.90 -7.97 -11.49
CA ALA A 141 -4.05 -8.92 -10.78
C ALA A 141 -3.63 -8.41 -9.39
N MET A 142 -3.43 -7.09 -9.22
CA MET A 142 -3.20 -6.49 -7.90
C MET A 142 -4.42 -6.67 -6.98
N PHE A 143 -5.63 -6.53 -7.50
CA PHE A 143 -6.86 -6.70 -6.73
C PHE A 143 -7.15 -8.18 -6.42
N ASP A 144 -6.81 -9.08 -7.34
CA ASP A 144 -6.93 -10.53 -7.13
C ASP A 144 -6.07 -11.02 -5.95
N ASP A 145 -4.92 -10.37 -5.67
CA ASP A 145 -4.09 -10.65 -4.48
C ASP A 145 -4.86 -10.41 -3.16
N TYR A 146 -5.96 -9.66 -3.21
CA TYR A 146 -6.82 -9.33 -2.06
C TYR A 146 -8.25 -9.85 -2.18
N ASP A 147 -8.47 -10.85 -3.06
CA ASP A 147 -9.78 -11.46 -3.29
C ASP A 147 -10.87 -10.46 -3.72
N ILE A 148 -10.54 -9.51 -4.59
CA ILE A 148 -11.48 -8.54 -5.16
C ILE A 148 -11.53 -8.71 -6.68
N ALA A 149 -12.63 -9.24 -7.19
CA ALA A 149 -12.80 -9.46 -8.63
C ALA A 149 -13.09 -8.16 -9.39
N GLN A 150 -12.73 -8.13 -10.69
CA GLN A 150 -13.00 -6.97 -11.56
C GLN A 150 -14.48 -6.58 -11.65
N THR A 151 -15.38 -7.53 -11.42
CA THR A 151 -16.84 -7.31 -11.47
C THR A 151 -17.38 -6.65 -10.20
N GLU A 152 -16.59 -6.57 -9.13
CA GLU A 152 -17.04 -6.01 -7.86
C GLU A 152 -17.10 -4.47 -7.89
N PRO A 153 -18.05 -3.88 -7.15
CA PRO A 153 -18.22 -2.41 -7.10
C PRO A 153 -16.96 -1.67 -6.66
N ASP A 154 -16.20 -2.25 -5.73
CA ASP A 154 -14.96 -1.66 -5.20
C ASP A 154 -13.90 -1.55 -6.28
N PHE A 155 -13.71 -2.62 -7.09
CA PHE A 155 -12.83 -2.54 -8.24
C PHE A 155 -13.29 -1.50 -9.25
N GLN A 156 -14.58 -1.48 -9.59
CA GLN A 156 -15.12 -0.56 -10.58
C GLN A 156 -15.02 0.90 -10.13
N THR A 157 -15.24 1.16 -8.85
CA THR A 157 -15.08 2.51 -8.27
C THR A 157 -13.62 2.95 -8.33
N TYR A 158 -12.70 2.08 -7.97
CA TYR A 158 -11.25 2.34 -8.05
C TYR A 158 -10.80 2.56 -9.49
N TRP A 159 -11.14 1.65 -10.39
CA TRP A 159 -10.73 1.68 -11.80
C TRP A 159 -11.18 2.95 -12.53
N ASN A 160 -12.37 3.46 -12.22
CA ASN A 160 -12.95 4.60 -12.92
C ASN A 160 -12.48 5.97 -12.40
N GLN A 161 -11.50 6.03 -11.49
CA GLN A 161 -10.98 7.30 -10.98
C GLN A 161 -10.18 8.05 -12.04
N GLU A 162 -10.66 9.23 -12.43
CA GLU A 162 -10.02 10.13 -13.41
C GLU A 162 -8.85 10.92 -12.77
N SER A 163 -8.95 11.26 -11.48
CA SER A 163 -7.94 11.99 -10.72
C SER A 163 -7.84 11.45 -9.30
N ALA A 164 -6.69 11.61 -8.68
CA ALA A 164 -6.52 11.37 -7.24
C ALA A 164 -7.26 12.43 -6.42
N ASP A 165 -7.60 12.10 -5.19
CA ASP A 165 -8.20 13.05 -4.25
C ASP A 165 -7.11 13.98 -3.67
N THR A 166 -6.91 15.13 -4.30
CA THR A 166 -5.87 16.09 -3.93
C THR A 166 -6.18 16.87 -2.64
N SER A 167 -7.36 16.70 -2.05
CA SER A 167 -7.70 17.28 -0.74
C SER A 167 -7.04 16.52 0.42
N ILE A 168 -6.59 15.29 0.19
CA ILE A 168 -5.98 14.43 1.21
C ILE A 168 -4.47 14.69 1.27
N ASP A 169 -4.05 15.41 2.29
CA ASP A 169 -2.64 15.61 2.63
C ASP A 169 -2.21 14.65 3.75
N TYR A 170 -0.92 14.44 3.89
CA TYR A 170 -0.40 13.68 5.02
C TYR A 170 -0.43 14.51 6.30
N VAL A 171 -1.01 13.96 7.35
CA VAL A 171 -1.09 14.56 8.68
C VAL A 171 -0.43 13.62 9.69
N ASP A 172 0.67 14.08 10.29
CA ASP A 172 1.37 13.33 11.33
C ASP A 172 0.59 13.46 12.66
N PRO A 173 0.18 12.36 13.28
CA PRO A 173 -0.64 12.37 14.49
C PRO A 173 0.13 12.82 15.73
N HIS A 174 1.47 12.87 15.66
CA HIS A 174 2.34 13.20 16.78
C HIS A 174 2.94 14.61 16.67
N ASN A 175 3.33 15.04 15.46
CA ASN A 175 4.00 16.31 15.28
C ASN A 175 3.60 16.98 13.95
N SER A 176 2.81 18.03 14.03
CA SER A 176 2.32 18.76 12.85
C SER A 176 3.42 19.34 11.95
N ARG A 177 4.67 19.47 12.45
CA ARG A 177 5.81 19.88 11.61
C ARG A 177 6.16 18.85 10.53
N ASN A 178 5.73 17.61 10.71
CA ASN A 178 5.90 16.53 9.75
C ASN A 178 4.80 16.49 8.69
N ASN A 179 3.76 17.30 8.80
CA ASN A 179 2.70 17.37 7.80
C ASN A 179 3.27 17.75 6.43
N THR A 180 2.73 17.13 5.38
CA THR A 180 3.18 17.42 4.02
C THR A 180 2.05 17.22 3.01
N LYS A 181 2.17 17.93 1.90
CA LYS A 181 1.29 17.74 0.74
C LYS A 181 1.47 16.36 0.15
N GLY A 182 0.36 15.74 -0.25
CA GLY A 182 0.44 14.52 -1.04
C GLY A 182 0.92 14.81 -2.46
N LEU A 183 1.65 13.87 -3.04
CA LEU A 183 2.33 14.06 -4.32
C LEU A 183 1.52 13.55 -5.51
N VAL A 184 0.75 12.47 -5.35
CA VAL A 184 -0.02 11.87 -6.45
C VAL A 184 -1.23 12.71 -6.80
N THR A 185 -1.35 13.09 -8.06
CA THR A 185 -2.46 13.86 -8.62
C THR A 185 -3.22 13.11 -9.70
N VAL A 186 -2.58 12.14 -10.35
CA VAL A 186 -3.18 11.32 -11.39
C VAL A 186 -4.13 10.29 -10.78
N GLY A 187 -5.24 10.03 -11.46
CA GLY A 187 -6.14 8.94 -11.11
C GLY A 187 -5.65 7.58 -11.61
N VAL A 188 -6.53 6.59 -11.52
CA VAL A 188 -6.25 5.23 -11.97
C VAL A 188 -6.51 5.06 -13.46
N LYS A 189 -7.65 5.54 -13.93
CA LYS A 189 -8.11 5.34 -15.32
C LYS A 189 -7.17 5.96 -16.34
N ILE A 190 -6.66 5.16 -17.26
CA ILE A 190 -5.96 5.66 -18.44
C ILE A 190 -6.99 6.09 -19.50
N ASN A 191 -6.92 7.34 -19.91
CA ASN A 191 -7.74 7.90 -20.99
C ASN A 191 -6.95 7.96 -22.31
N ASN A 192 -7.66 7.91 -23.43
CA ASN A 192 -7.02 8.04 -24.75
C ASN A 192 -6.38 9.42 -24.95
N SER A 193 -6.91 10.44 -24.27
CA SER A 193 -6.38 11.81 -24.30
C SER A 193 -5.15 12.04 -23.42
N ASP A 194 -4.82 11.08 -22.54
CA ASP A 194 -3.62 11.19 -21.70
C ASP A 194 -2.39 11.16 -22.60
N ASP A 195 -1.44 12.03 -22.37
CA ASP A 195 -0.13 11.94 -22.99
C ASP A 195 0.70 10.78 -22.42
N ASN A 196 1.81 10.46 -23.08
CA ASN A 196 2.65 9.33 -22.68
C ASN A 196 3.27 9.51 -21.28
N LYS A 197 3.51 10.75 -20.83
CA LYS A 197 4.04 11.02 -19.50
C LYS A 197 3.00 10.70 -18.43
N VAL A 198 1.77 11.14 -18.62
CA VAL A 198 0.65 10.85 -17.71
C VAL A 198 0.35 9.34 -17.68
N LYS A 199 0.33 8.67 -18.83
CA LYS A 199 0.17 7.20 -18.90
C LYS A 199 1.27 6.48 -18.14
N LEU A 200 2.52 6.91 -18.30
CA LEU A 200 3.65 6.32 -17.60
C LEU A 200 3.55 6.53 -16.10
N GLU A 201 3.21 7.74 -15.65
CA GLU A 201 3.00 8.04 -14.22
C GLU A 201 1.93 7.13 -13.61
N LYS A 202 0.80 6.91 -14.30
CA LYS A 202 -0.25 5.99 -13.86
C LYS A 202 0.26 4.54 -13.77
N ILE A 203 1.00 4.06 -14.77
CA ILE A 203 1.58 2.71 -14.80
C ILE A 203 2.53 2.51 -13.61
N ILE A 204 3.49 3.43 -13.42
CA ILE A 204 4.49 3.32 -12.35
C ILE A 204 3.82 3.41 -10.97
N THR A 205 2.87 4.33 -10.78
CA THR A 205 2.13 4.46 -9.52
C THR A 205 1.42 3.16 -9.15
N GLN A 206 0.71 2.53 -10.10
CA GLN A 206 0.01 1.27 -9.83
C GLN A 206 0.97 0.10 -9.63
N LYS A 207 2.05 0.04 -10.41
CA LYS A 207 3.10 -0.96 -10.25
C LYS A 207 3.74 -0.86 -8.85
N TRP A 208 4.05 0.36 -8.41
CA TRP A 208 4.62 0.59 -7.09
C TRP A 208 3.67 0.14 -5.95
N LEU A 209 2.37 0.44 -6.04
CA LEU A 209 1.37 -0.04 -5.09
C LEU A 209 1.26 -1.57 -5.08
N ALA A 210 1.27 -2.18 -6.25
CA ALA A 210 1.15 -3.62 -6.41
C ALA A 210 2.36 -4.38 -5.83
N GLN A 211 3.53 -3.75 -5.75
CA GLN A 211 4.73 -4.38 -5.19
C GLN A 211 4.69 -4.54 -3.67
N PHE A 212 3.78 -3.88 -2.94
CA PHE A 212 3.67 -4.12 -1.51
C PHE A 212 3.47 -5.63 -1.22
N PRO A 213 4.22 -6.26 -0.30
CA PRO A 213 5.21 -5.67 0.62
C PRO A 213 6.68 -5.73 0.11
N MET A 214 6.94 -5.96 -1.17
CA MET A 214 8.28 -6.10 -1.75
C MET A 214 8.92 -4.72 -1.98
N GLY A 215 9.22 -4.01 -0.89
CA GLY A 215 9.66 -2.62 -0.94
C GLY A 215 10.98 -2.38 -1.69
N LEU A 216 11.89 -3.35 -1.74
CA LEU A 216 13.15 -3.23 -2.50
C LEU A 216 12.88 -3.26 -4.01
N GLU A 217 11.98 -4.12 -4.47
CA GLU A 217 11.56 -4.17 -5.86
C GLU A 217 10.86 -2.87 -6.26
N ALA A 218 9.95 -2.38 -5.39
CA ALA A 218 9.28 -1.11 -5.62
C ALA A 218 10.24 0.10 -5.65
N TRP A 219 11.37 0.05 -4.94
CA TRP A 219 12.38 1.11 -4.94
C TRP A 219 13.22 1.15 -6.23
N ASN A 220 13.41 0.00 -6.86
CA ASN A 220 14.23 -0.13 -8.07
C ASN A 220 13.49 0.34 -9.35
N ASP A 221 12.20 0.59 -9.28
CA ASP A 221 11.33 1.07 -10.36
C ASP A 221 11.35 2.59 -10.49
#